data_c0f5de5185312c23dd906d139b1aa0df
#
_entry.id   c0f5de5185312c23dd906d139b1aa0df
#
_cell.length_a   1.000
_cell.length_b   1.000
_cell.length_c   1.000
_cell.angle_alpha   90.00
_cell.angle_beta   90.00
_cell.angle_gamma   90.00
#
_symmetry.space_group_name_H-M   'P 1'
#
loop_
_entity.id
_entity.type
_entity.pdbx_description
1 polymer ?
#
loop_
_entity_poly.entity_id
_entity_poly.type
_entity_poly.pdbx_seq_one_letter_code
_entity_poly.pdbx_strand_id
1 'polypeptide(L)' 'MRVDWELLDEAARREVAVGDVVSVEAGGAPTWRILRLTEGRAWLRDEARQMDCISAISQFHWKAHLYE' A
#
# COMPACT_ATOMS: atom_id res chain seq x y z
N MET A 1 4.07 9.90 -15.90
CA MET A 1 3.87 8.70 -15.04
C MET A 1 2.39 8.37 -14.96
N ARG A 2 2.04 7.11 -15.14
CA ARG A 2 0.66 6.65 -15.03
C ARG A 2 0.51 5.80 -13.78
N VAL A 3 -0.62 5.95 -13.10
CA VAL A 3 -0.94 5.14 -11.93
C VAL A 3 -2.24 4.40 -12.20
N ASP A 4 -2.19 3.08 -12.13
CA ASP A 4 -3.37 2.23 -12.17
C ASP A 4 -3.63 1.68 -10.77
N TRP A 5 -4.90 1.59 -10.40
CA TRP A 5 -5.29 1.12 -9.08
C TRP A 5 -5.92 -0.26 -9.19
N GLU A 6 -5.40 -1.18 -8.40
CA GLU A 6 -5.93 -2.54 -8.31
C GLU A 6 -6.66 -2.72 -6.99
N LEU A 7 -7.88 -3.25 -7.05
CA LEU A 7 -8.61 -3.60 -5.84
C LEU A 7 -7.94 -4.80 -5.16
N LEU A 8 -7.64 -4.65 -3.89
CA LEU A 8 -7.05 -5.71 -3.10
C LEU A 8 -8.15 -6.59 -2.49
N ASP A 9 -8.49 -7.67 -3.19
CA ASP A 9 -9.30 -8.72 -2.62
C ASP A 9 -8.44 -9.54 -1.64
N GLU A 10 -9.02 -10.56 -1.05
CA GLU A 10 -8.34 -11.36 -0.05
C GLU A 10 -7.08 -12.05 -0.61
N ALA A 11 -7.16 -12.57 -1.83
CA ALA A 11 -6.03 -13.24 -2.47
C ALA A 11 -4.92 -12.24 -2.80
N ALA A 12 -5.27 -11.09 -3.37
CA ALA A 12 -4.29 -10.05 -3.72
C ALA A 12 -3.59 -9.49 -2.48
N ARG A 13 -4.30 -9.38 -1.36
CA ARG A 13 -3.69 -8.91 -0.12
C ARG A 13 -2.58 -9.81 0.39
N ARG A 14 -2.68 -11.11 0.14
CA ARG A 14 -1.64 -12.07 0.54
C ARG A 14 -0.38 -11.95 -0.30
N GLU A 15 -0.49 -11.33 -1.46
CA GLU A 15 0.62 -11.21 -2.41
C GLU A 15 1.32 -9.86 -2.36
N VAL A 16 0.89 -8.94 -1.50
CA VAL A 16 1.59 -7.67 -1.36
C VAL A 16 3.01 -7.91 -0.83
N ALA A 17 3.92 -7.06 -1.27
CA ALA A 17 5.34 -7.21 -0.97
C ALA A 17 5.95 -5.88 -0.58
N VAL A 18 7.12 -5.94 0.02
CA VAL A 18 7.92 -4.76 0.32
C VAL A 18 8.15 -3.98 -0.98
N GLY A 19 7.95 -2.68 -0.93
CA GLY A 19 8.06 -1.80 -2.09
C GLY A 19 6.72 -1.47 -2.74
N ASP A 20 5.67 -2.24 -2.46
CA ASP A 20 4.34 -1.94 -3.00
C ASP A 20 3.78 -0.67 -2.36
N VAL A 21 2.97 0.04 -3.13
CA VAL A 21 2.27 1.24 -2.67
C VAL A 21 0.79 0.91 -2.52
N VAL A 22 0.25 1.16 -1.35
CA VAL A 22 -1.14 0.82 -1.02
C VAL A 22 -1.88 2.05 -0.50
N SER A 23 -3.21 2.01 -0.57
CA SER A 23 -4.06 3.09 -0.10
C SER A 23 -5.39 2.55 0.40
N VAL A 24 -6.06 3.32 1.24
CA VAL A 24 -7.42 3.03 1.67
C VAL A 24 -8.41 3.31 0.54
N GLU A 25 -8.16 4.35 -0.26
CA GLU A 25 -9.03 4.75 -1.37
C GLU A 25 -8.25 4.83 -2.68
N ALA A 26 -8.89 4.45 -3.78
CA ALA A 26 -8.30 4.59 -5.11
C ALA A 26 -8.08 6.06 -5.43
N GLY A 27 -6.85 6.39 -5.82
CA GLY A 27 -6.49 7.77 -6.10
C GLY A 27 -6.45 8.69 -4.89
N GLY A 28 -6.70 8.13 -3.71
CA GLY A 28 -6.72 8.90 -2.47
C GLY A 28 -5.34 9.14 -1.90
N ALA A 29 -5.27 10.09 -0.98
CA ALA A 29 -4.08 10.35 -0.20
C ALA A 29 -4.46 10.15 1.27
N PRO A 30 -3.53 9.69 2.10
CA PRO A 30 -2.15 9.37 1.78
C PRO A 30 -2.00 8.04 1.05
N THR A 31 -0.90 7.91 0.30
CA THR A 31 -0.45 6.62 -0.22
C THR A 31 0.70 6.14 0.63
N TRP A 32 0.77 4.83 0.82
CA TRP A 32 1.74 4.25 1.74
C TRP A 32 2.62 3.24 1.02
N ARG A 33 3.93 3.40 1.13
CA ARG A 33 4.88 2.41 0.63
C ARG A 33 5.17 1.40 1.73
N ILE A 34 5.10 0.12 1.40
CA ILE A 34 5.40 -0.94 2.34
C ILE A 34 6.91 -1.07 2.49
N LEU A 35 7.41 -0.84 3.70
CA LEU A 35 8.84 -0.98 4.02
C LEU A 35 9.17 -2.34 4.61
N ARG A 36 8.24 -2.95 5.33
CA ARG A 36 8.44 -4.25 5.95
C ARG A 36 7.09 -4.92 6.18
N LEU A 37 7.07 -6.25 6.06
CA LEU A 37 5.89 -7.06 6.32
C LEU A 37 6.20 -8.06 7.44
N THR A 38 5.29 -8.18 8.42
CA THR A 38 5.43 -9.12 9.52
C THR A 38 4.05 -9.58 9.96
N GLU A 39 3.74 -10.85 9.74
CA GLU A 39 2.52 -11.50 10.27
C GLU A 39 1.23 -10.69 10.04
N GLY A 40 0.98 -10.26 8.78
CA GLY A 40 -0.23 -9.53 8.44
C GLY A 40 -0.20 -8.05 8.79
N ARG A 41 0.91 -7.55 9.33
CA ARG A 41 1.13 -6.14 9.59
C ARG A 41 2.20 -5.59 8.66
N ALA A 42 2.10 -4.31 8.37
CA ALA A 42 3.07 -3.63 7.54
C ALA A 42 3.61 -2.38 8.24
N TRP A 43 4.91 -2.17 8.08
CA TRP A 43 5.53 -0.89 8.37
C TRP A 43 5.45 -0.08 7.08
N LEU A 44 4.82 1.08 7.16
CA LEU A 44 4.44 1.88 6.02
C LEU A 44 5.03 3.27 6.12
N ARG A 45 5.35 3.84 4.96
CA ARG A 45 5.82 5.22 4.88
C ARG A 45 4.98 6.03 3.92
N ASP A 46 4.52 7.19 4.39
CA ASP A 46 3.99 8.25 3.53
C ASP A 46 5.18 9.14 3.16
N GLU A 47 5.70 8.95 1.96
CA GLU A 47 6.89 9.67 1.51
C GLU A 47 6.66 11.17 1.33
N ALA A 48 5.44 11.56 1.01
CA ALA A 48 5.10 12.97 0.85
C ALA A 48 5.18 13.73 2.17
N ARG A 49 4.79 13.09 3.28
CA ARG A 49 4.80 13.70 4.61
C ARG A 49 5.98 13.26 5.47
N GLN A 50 6.77 12.30 5.01
CA GLN A 50 7.88 11.72 5.78
C GLN A 50 7.40 11.10 7.11
N MET A 51 6.25 10.42 7.06
CA MET A 51 5.64 9.82 8.24
C MET A 51 5.56 8.31 8.09
N ASP A 52 5.90 7.60 9.16
CA ASP A 52 5.81 6.15 9.21
C ASP A 52 4.65 5.74 10.11
N CYS A 53 4.05 4.60 9.79
CA CYS A 53 3.08 3.97 10.69
C CYS A 53 3.14 2.46 10.53
N ILE A 54 2.59 1.75 11.52
CA ILE A 54 2.42 0.30 11.46
C ILE A 54 0.93 0.02 11.46
N SER A 55 0.48 -0.78 10.50
CA SER A 55 -0.94 -1.04 10.33
C SER A 55 -1.16 -2.45 9.79
N ALA A 56 -2.36 -2.98 10.03
CA ALA A 56 -2.75 -4.26 9.45
C ALA A 56 -2.97 -4.11 7.94
N ILE A 57 -2.52 -5.09 7.17
CA ILE A 57 -2.70 -5.09 5.71
C ILE A 57 -4.19 -5.08 5.35
N SER A 58 -5.04 -5.66 6.18
CA SER A 58 -6.48 -5.70 5.93
C SER A 58 -7.15 -4.32 5.86
N GLN A 59 -6.48 -3.26 6.31
CA GLN A 59 -7.00 -1.90 6.24
C GLN A 59 -6.88 -1.28 4.86
N PHE A 60 -6.06 -1.86 3.97
CA PHE A 60 -5.85 -1.28 2.65
C PHE A 60 -6.68 -2.02 1.63
N HIS A 61 -7.33 -1.27 0.76
CA HIS A 61 -8.24 -1.81 -0.25
C HIS A 61 -7.70 -1.66 -1.67
N TRP A 62 -6.66 -0.85 -1.87
CA TRP A 62 -6.13 -0.53 -3.19
C TRP A 62 -4.61 -0.59 -3.21
N LYS A 63 -4.10 -1.07 -4.34
CA LYS A 63 -2.68 -1.11 -4.62
C LYS A 63 -2.42 -0.28 -5.88
N ALA A 64 -1.43 0.59 -5.83
CA ALA A 64 -1.05 1.40 -6.97
C ALA A 64 -0.02 0.66 -7.82
N HIS A 65 -0.25 0.63 -9.13
CA HIS A 65 0.73 0.18 -10.11
C HIS A 65 1.27 1.41 -10.81
N LEU A 66 2.57 1.66 -10.64
CA LEU A 66 3.22 2.85 -11.17
C LEU A 66 3.93 2.51 -12.48
N TYR A 67 3.61 3.26 -13.53
CA TYR A 67 4.23 3.09 -14.84
C TYR A 67 4.91 4.38 -15.26
N GLU A 68 6.07 4.23 -15.86
CA GLU A 68 6.79 5.39 -16.41
C GLU A 68 6.44 5.63 -17.87
#